data_29ebec3bb01ab051cff245b0e2913b35
#
_entry.id   29ebec3bb01ab051cff245b0e2913b35
#
_cell.length_a   1.000
_cell.length_b   1.000
_cell.length_c   1.000
_cell.angle_alpha   90.00
_cell.angle_beta   90.00
_cell.angle_gamma   90.00
#
_symmetry.space_group_name_H-M   'P 1'
#
loop_
_entity.id
_entity.type
_entity.pdbx_description
1 polymer ?
#
loop_
_entity_poly.entity_id
_entity_poly.type
_entity_poly.pdbx_seq_one_letter_code
_entity_poly.pdbx_strand_id
1 'polypeptide(L)'
;MDKATQTELEAAAFRRLVEHLRERNDVQNLDLMELAGFCRNCLSRWYREAAEERGMELDEPTAREIVYGMPYPEWKSRYQNEPAAG
;
A
#
# COMPACT_ATOMS: atom_id res chain seq x y z
N MET A 1 -7.73 24.61 9.98
CA MET A 1 -6.57 24.11 9.21
C MET A 1 -6.84 24.32 7.74
N ASP A 2 -5.90 24.90 7.02
CA ASP A 2 -6.10 25.08 5.59
C ASP A 2 -5.90 23.77 4.82
N LYS A 3 -6.37 23.78 3.57
CA LYS A 3 -6.40 22.58 2.74
C LYS A 3 -5.00 22.08 2.38
N ALA A 4 -4.07 22.99 2.15
CA ALA A 4 -2.69 22.62 1.83
C ALA A 4 -2.01 21.93 3.00
N THR A 5 -2.19 22.46 4.20
CA THR A 5 -1.65 21.85 5.42
C THR A 5 -2.28 20.48 5.67
N GLN A 6 -3.59 20.36 5.50
CA GLN A 6 -4.29 19.10 5.65
C GLN A 6 -3.73 18.04 4.68
N THR A 7 -3.53 18.43 3.42
CA THR A 7 -2.97 17.54 2.41
C THR A 7 -1.57 17.06 2.79
N GLU A 8 -0.73 17.96 3.30
CA GLU A 8 0.62 17.60 3.73
C GLU A 8 0.60 16.63 4.91
N LEU A 9 -0.30 16.83 5.86
CA LEU A 9 -0.43 15.94 7.02
C LEU A 9 -0.93 14.56 6.59
N GLU A 10 -1.89 14.51 5.68
CA GLU A 10 -2.39 13.27 5.13
C GLU A 10 -1.30 12.52 4.37
N ALA A 11 -0.50 13.22 3.58
CA ALA A 11 0.65 12.62 2.88
C ALA A 11 1.68 12.09 3.86
N ALA A 12 1.99 12.84 4.90
CA ALA A 12 2.96 12.42 5.92
C ALA A 12 2.47 11.18 6.66
N ALA A 13 1.19 11.14 7.02
CA ALA A 13 0.59 9.99 7.69
C ALA A 13 0.59 8.75 6.79
N PHE A 14 0.29 8.93 5.51
CA PHE A 14 0.34 7.83 4.54
C PHE A 14 1.76 7.27 4.42
N ARG A 15 2.76 8.14 4.32
CA ARG A 15 4.17 7.71 4.26
C ARG A 15 4.57 6.93 5.50
N ARG A 16 4.11 7.38 6.68
CA ARG A 16 4.38 6.68 7.93
C ARG A 16 3.74 5.30 7.95
N LEU A 17 2.51 5.17 7.46
CA LEU A 17 1.83 3.88 7.34
C LEU A 17 2.61 2.94 6.43
N VAL A 18 3.05 3.43 5.28
CA VAL A 18 3.81 2.63 4.31
C VAL A 18 5.13 2.17 4.93
N GLU A 19 5.85 3.06 5.61
CA GLU A 19 7.10 2.69 6.30
C GLU A 19 6.85 1.61 7.34
N HIS A 20 5.77 1.73 8.10
CA HIS A 20 5.42 0.75 9.11
C HIS A 20 5.14 -0.62 8.50
N LEU A 21 4.38 -0.66 7.41
CA LEU A 21 4.10 -1.91 6.71
C LEU A 21 5.36 -2.56 6.17
N ARG A 22 6.30 -1.75 5.66
CA ARG A 22 7.59 -2.25 5.17
C ARG A 22 8.47 -2.82 6.28
N GLU A 23 8.31 -2.33 7.51
CA GLU A 23 9.00 -2.87 8.68
C GLU A 23 8.36 -4.17 9.18
N ARG A 24 7.11 -4.41 8.82
CA ARG A 24 6.33 -5.56 9.28
C ARG A 24 6.04 -6.54 8.16
N ASN A 25 7.08 -6.94 7.44
CA ASN A 25 6.95 -7.94 6.36
C ASN A 25 6.59 -9.34 6.90
N ASP A 26 6.68 -9.54 8.22
CA ASP A 26 6.21 -10.73 8.90
C ASP A 26 4.69 -10.86 8.89
N VAL A 27 3.97 -9.75 8.80
CA VAL A 27 2.50 -9.74 8.78
C VAL A 27 2.01 -10.05 7.37
N GLN A 28 1.24 -11.11 7.23
CA GLN A 28 0.71 -11.54 5.95
C GLN A 28 -0.48 -10.68 5.52
N ASN A 29 -0.66 -10.54 4.21
CA ASN A 29 -1.82 -9.81 3.69
C ASN A 29 -3.15 -10.42 4.15
N LEU A 30 -3.20 -11.74 4.27
CA LEU A 30 -4.40 -12.41 4.75
C LEU A 30 -4.72 -12.02 6.19
N ASP A 31 -3.69 -11.87 7.05
CA ASP A 31 -3.87 -11.42 8.43
C ASP A 31 -4.47 -10.02 8.49
N LEU A 32 -3.97 -9.12 7.64
CA LEU A 32 -4.49 -7.75 7.57
C LEU A 32 -5.95 -7.75 7.12
N MET A 33 -6.28 -8.55 6.10
CA MET A 33 -7.65 -8.65 5.62
C MET A 33 -8.61 -9.12 6.70
N GLU A 34 -8.21 -10.12 7.47
CA GLU A 34 -9.06 -10.65 8.54
C GLU A 34 -9.24 -9.67 9.69
N LEU A 35 -8.17 -8.97 10.08
CA LEU A 35 -8.20 -8.07 11.23
C LEU A 35 -8.74 -6.68 10.88
N ALA A 36 -8.41 -6.15 9.72
CA ALA A 36 -8.68 -4.75 9.40
C ALA A 36 -9.49 -4.54 8.11
N GLY A 37 -9.76 -5.59 7.36
CA GLY A 37 -10.57 -5.48 6.14
C GLY A 37 -9.83 -4.86 4.96
N PHE A 38 -8.51 -4.74 5.02
CA PHE A 38 -7.68 -4.31 3.89
C PHE A 38 -6.33 -5.00 3.96
N CYS A 39 -5.60 -4.98 2.86
CA CYS A 39 -4.23 -5.46 2.84
C CYS A 39 -3.35 -4.50 2.02
N ARG A 40 -2.08 -4.84 1.86
CA ARG A 40 -1.14 -4.00 1.08
C ARG A 40 -1.62 -3.82 -0.37
N ASN A 41 -2.23 -4.83 -0.94
CA ASN A 41 -2.77 -4.73 -2.30
C ASN A 41 -3.96 -3.77 -2.38
N CYS A 42 -4.81 -3.75 -1.35
CA CYS A 42 -5.91 -2.80 -1.28
C CYS A 42 -5.39 -1.38 -1.21
N LEU A 43 -4.36 -1.14 -0.38
CA LEU A 43 -3.76 0.18 -0.23
C LEU A 43 -3.13 0.64 -1.55
N SER A 44 -2.43 -0.25 -2.26
CA SER A 44 -1.85 0.06 -3.57
C SER A 44 -2.94 0.39 -4.59
N ARG A 45 -4.06 -0.33 -4.56
CA ARG A 45 -5.19 -0.06 -5.46
C ARG A 45 -5.79 1.31 -5.17
N TRP A 46 -5.98 1.68 -3.90
CA TRP A 46 -6.50 2.99 -3.54
C TRP A 46 -5.57 4.12 -4.01
N TYR A 47 -4.27 3.90 -3.91
CA TYR A 47 -3.28 4.85 -4.40
C TYR A 47 -3.41 5.01 -5.93
N ARG A 48 -3.54 3.92 -6.66
CA ARG A 48 -3.72 3.94 -8.11
C ARG A 48 -5.03 4.63 -8.49
N GLU A 49 -6.11 4.33 -7.79
CA GLU A 49 -7.41 4.97 -8.02
C GLU A 49 -7.35 6.47 -7.80
N ALA A 50 -6.62 6.92 -6.77
CA ALA A 50 -6.42 8.34 -6.51
C ALA A 50 -5.69 9.03 -7.66
N ALA A 51 -4.71 8.35 -8.25
CA ALA A 51 -3.99 8.85 -9.42
C ALA A 51 -4.92 8.95 -10.63
N GLU A 52 -5.72 7.92 -10.88
CA GLU A 52 -6.68 7.88 -11.99
C GLU A 52 -7.71 9.00 -11.88
N GLU A 53 -8.22 9.27 -10.68
CA GLU A 53 -9.18 10.36 -10.45
C GLU A 53 -8.59 11.73 -10.79
N ARG A 54 -7.28 11.85 -10.81
CA ARG A 54 -6.55 13.09 -11.15
C ARG A 54 -6.01 13.07 -12.57
N GLY A 55 -6.46 12.12 -13.39
CA GLY A 55 -6.04 12.04 -14.79
C GLY A 55 -4.63 11.51 -15.01
N MET A 56 -4.07 10.87 -14.01
CA MET A 56 -2.71 10.29 -14.10
C MET A 56 -2.81 8.79 -14.37
N GLU A 57 -1.95 8.29 -15.25
CA GLU A 57 -1.82 6.86 -15.47
C GLU A 57 -0.76 6.31 -14.53
N LEU A 58 -1.16 5.34 -13.72
CA LEU A 58 -0.25 4.65 -12.81
C LEU A 58 -0.58 3.17 -12.88
N ASP A 59 0.37 2.35 -13.30
CA ASP A 59 0.12 0.94 -13.42
C ASP A 59 0.16 0.22 -12.07
N GLU A 60 -0.42 -0.97 -12.05
CA GLU A 60 -0.51 -1.76 -10.83
C GLU A 60 0.84 -2.13 -10.23
N PRO A 61 1.83 -2.60 -11.01
CA PRO A 61 3.14 -2.92 -10.45
C PRO A 61 3.82 -1.73 -9.77
N THR A 62 3.71 -0.54 -10.36
CA THR A 62 4.29 0.68 -9.80
C THR A 62 3.62 1.05 -8.49
N ALA A 63 2.29 1.01 -8.45
CA ALA A 63 1.53 1.30 -7.23
C ALA A 63 1.89 0.32 -6.12
N ARG A 64 2.02 -0.96 -6.43
CA ARG A 64 2.43 -1.98 -5.45
C ARG A 64 3.83 -1.74 -4.92
N GLU A 65 4.76 -1.35 -5.78
CA GLU A 65 6.14 -1.07 -5.36
C GLU A 65 6.21 0.08 -4.37
N ILE A 66 5.35 1.08 -4.52
CA ILE A 66 5.27 2.20 -3.57
C ILE A 66 4.91 1.69 -2.17
N VAL A 67 3.98 0.77 -2.07
CA VAL A 67 3.54 0.23 -0.77
C VAL A 67 4.51 -0.80 -0.23
N TYR A 68 4.98 -1.72 -1.07
CA TYR A 68 5.84 -2.83 -0.62
C TYR A 68 7.30 -2.42 -0.42
N GLY A 69 7.77 -1.37 -1.12
CA GLY A 69 9.16 -0.96 -1.11
C GLY A 69 10.05 -1.84 -1.98
N MET A 70 9.47 -2.72 -2.77
CA MET A 70 10.14 -3.61 -3.71
C MET A 70 9.10 -4.13 -4.71
N PRO A 71 9.52 -4.69 -5.85
CA PRO A 71 8.57 -5.31 -6.76
C PRO A 71 7.76 -6.40 -6.07
N TYR A 72 6.47 -6.45 -6.35
CA TYR A 72 5.57 -7.39 -5.69
C TYR A 72 6.01 -8.87 -5.83
N PRO A 73 6.45 -9.34 -7.01
CA PRO A 73 6.93 -10.72 -7.12
C PRO A 73 8.09 -11.04 -6.17
N GLU A 74 8.98 -10.07 -5.93
CA GLU A 74 10.07 -10.22 -4.98
C GLU A 74 9.55 -10.34 -3.56
N TRP A 75 8.59 -9.50 -3.17
CA TRP A 75 7.98 -9.56 -1.85
C TRP A 75 7.29 -10.91 -1.62
N LYS A 76 6.53 -11.38 -2.62
CA LYS A 76 5.88 -12.69 -2.55
C LYS A 76 6.88 -13.81 -2.31
N SER A 77 7.97 -13.78 -3.07
CA SER A 77 9.01 -14.79 -2.96
C SER A 77 9.67 -14.81 -1.58
N ARG A 78 9.89 -13.62 -1.01
CA ARG A 78 10.60 -13.50 0.27
C ARG A 78 9.71 -13.69 1.49
N TYR A 79 8.49 -13.20 1.46
CA TYR A 79 7.69 -13.04 2.67
C TYR A 79 6.35 -13.75 2.67
N GLN A 80 5.73 -13.95 1.52
CA GLN A 80 4.41 -14.58 1.47
C GLN A 80 4.51 -16.07 1.74
N ASN A 81 3.88 -16.52 2.80
CA ASN A 81 3.86 -17.94 3.18
C ASN A 81 2.44 -18.51 3.28
N GLU A 82 1.44 -17.73 2.85
CA GLU A 82 0.03 -18.08 2.86
C GLU A 82 -0.55 -17.94 1.45
N PRO A 83 -1.75 -18.51 1.18
CA PRO A 83 -2.45 -18.24 -0.09
C PRO A 83 -2.65 -16.76 -0.29
N ALA A 84 -2.66 -16.31 -1.55
CA ALA A 84 -2.82 -14.90 -1.88
C ALA A 84 -4.15 -14.35 -1.34
N ALA A 85 -4.09 -13.17 -0.70
CA ALA A 85 -5.26 -12.47 -0.17
C ALA A 85 -5.55 -11.25 -1.04
N GLY A 86 -6.65 -11.26 -1.73
CA GLY A 86 -7.12 -10.14 -2.52
C GLY A 86 -6.37 -9.91 -3.79
#